data_7d6bb1c8d6b44aff41d572fa728151a8
#
_entry.id   7d6bb1c8d6b44aff41d572fa728151a8
#
_cell.length_a   1.000
_cell.length_b   1.000
_cell.length_c   1.000
_cell.angle_alpha   90.00
_cell.angle_beta   90.00
_cell.angle_gamma   90.00
#
_symmetry.space_group_name_H-M   'P 1'
#
loop_
_entity.id
_entity.type
_entity.pdbx_description
1 polymer ?
#
loop_
_entity_poly.entity_id
_entity_poly.type
_entity_poly.pdbx_seq_one_letter_code
_entity_poly.pdbx_strand_id
1 'polypeptide(L)'
;MENIYLTLALSPLIGSLIVGLAGNRLGRTLSHTITILGVAVSTVLALYVFNHHVLEGGDVFNENLYTWMQIGSLNISVGFLVDNLTSVMLVIVSFVSLMVHIYTIGYMVDDDGYTKFFSYISLFTFAMFMLVMSNNFMQLFFGWEAVGLVSYLLIGFWHGKESAVEANLKAFLVNRVGDFGFLLGIALLLAF
;
A
#
# COMPACT_ATOMS: atom_id res chain seq x y z
N MET A 1 15.92 -1.59 13.48
CA MET A 1 15.18 -0.85 12.44
C MET A 1 14.19 -1.74 11.68
N GLU A 2 14.54 -2.97 11.34
CA GLU A 2 13.69 -3.93 10.60
C GLU A 2 12.26 -4.04 11.16
N ASN A 3 12.12 -4.29 12.46
CA ASN A 3 10.80 -4.41 13.10
C ASN A 3 9.95 -3.11 12.97
N ILE A 4 10.60 -1.95 12.89
CA ILE A 4 9.91 -0.66 12.71
C ILE A 4 9.32 -0.60 11.30
N TYR A 5 10.10 -0.95 10.27
CA TYR A 5 9.63 -0.96 8.89
C TYR A 5 8.52 -1.99 8.66
N LEU A 6 8.66 -3.19 9.25
CA LEU A 6 7.61 -4.21 9.23
C LEU A 6 6.31 -3.71 9.88
N THR A 7 6.41 -3.11 11.07
CA THR A 7 5.24 -2.58 11.78
C THR A 7 4.60 -1.45 10.98
N LEU A 8 5.41 -0.55 10.41
CA LEU A 8 4.94 0.55 9.58
C LEU A 8 4.15 0.04 8.37
N ALA A 9 4.66 -0.97 7.66
CA ALA A 9 3.99 -1.54 6.50
C ALA A 9 2.75 -2.35 6.89
N LEU A 10 2.85 -3.21 7.90
CA LEU A 10 1.81 -4.19 8.24
C LEU A 10 0.64 -3.61 9.03
N SER A 11 0.80 -2.48 9.73
CA SER A 11 -0.29 -1.93 10.56
C SER A 11 -1.53 -1.54 9.74
N PRO A 12 -1.47 -0.93 8.53
CA PRO A 12 -2.65 -0.71 7.71
C PRO A 12 -3.23 -2.02 7.16
N LEU A 13 -2.38 -3.00 6.83
CA LEU A 13 -2.84 -4.31 6.37
C LEU A 13 -3.66 -5.02 7.45
N ILE A 14 -3.17 -5.04 8.68
CA ILE A 14 -3.89 -5.64 9.82
C ILE A 14 -5.25 -4.95 10.01
N GLY A 15 -5.27 -3.61 10.00
CA GLY A 15 -6.51 -2.83 10.04
C GLY A 15 -7.47 -3.19 8.92
N SER A 16 -6.97 -3.26 7.68
CA SER A 16 -7.74 -3.65 6.51
C SER A 16 -8.33 -5.05 6.63
N LEU A 17 -7.54 -6.04 7.02
CA LEU A 17 -7.98 -7.44 7.17
C LEU A 17 -9.05 -7.58 8.27
N ILE A 18 -8.83 -6.97 9.43
CA ILE A 18 -9.81 -7.01 10.54
C ILE A 18 -11.14 -6.41 10.08
N VAL A 19 -11.11 -5.24 9.46
CA VAL A 19 -12.33 -4.55 9.02
C VAL A 19 -12.94 -5.22 7.78
N GLY A 20 -12.13 -5.72 6.85
CA GLY A 20 -12.62 -6.43 5.67
C GLY A 20 -13.36 -7.72 5.99
N LEU A 21 -12.85 -8.50 6.96
CA LEU A 21 -13.42 -9.79 7.33
C LEU A 21 -14.53 -9.67 8.40
N ALA A 22 -14.37 -8.77 9.36
CA ALA A 22 -15.26 -8.65 10.52
C ALA A 22 -16.09 -7.36 10.54
N GLY A 23 -15.94 -6.45 9.57
CA GLY A 23 -16.54 -5.12 9.57
C GLY A 23 -18.06 -5.10 9.77
N ASN A 24 -18.77 -6.09 9.20
CA ASN A 24 -20.21 -6.23 9.38
C ASN A 24 -20.63 -6.50 10.84
N ARG A 25 -19.73 -7.10 11.64
CA ARG A 25 -19.96 -7.39 13.07
C ARG A 25 -19.45 -6.25 13.98
N LEU A 26 -18.39 -5.57 13.57
CA LEU A 26 -17.77 -4.49 14.33
C LEU A 26 -18.59 -3.20 14.31
N GLY A 27 -19.36 -3.00 13.23
CA GLY A 27 -20.08 -1.76 13.01
C GLY A 27 -19.17 -0.61 12.51
N ARG A 28 -19.78 0.53 12.18
CA ARG A 28 -19.09 1.65 11.53
C ARG A 28 -18.01 2.28 12.42
N THR A 29 -18.31 2.53 13.69
CA THR A 29 -17.40 3.23 14.62
C THR A 29 -16.11 2.45 14.86
N LEU A 30 -16.19 1.16 15.16
CA LEU A 30 -14.99 0.35 15.38
C LEU A 30 -14.20 0.17 14.08
N SER A 31 -14.87 0.04 12.95
CA SER A 31 -14.20 -0.15 11.66
C SER A 31 -13.31 1.04 11.29
N HIS A 32 -13.83 2.28 11.32
CA HIS A 32 -13.00 3.44 11.03
C HIS A 32 -11.92 3.68 12.10
N THR A 33 -12.22 3.42 13.39
CA THR A 33 -11.23 3.59 14.46
C THR A 33 -10.04 2.65 14.27
N ILE A 34 -10.28 1.37 13.97
CA ILE A 34 -9.21 0.38 13.76
C ILE A 34 -8.32 0.76 12.57
N THR A 35 -8.92 1.13 11.43
CA THR A 35 -8.13 1.51 10.24
C THR A 35 -7.38 2.81 10.44
N ILE A 36 -8.00 3.83 11.04
CA ILE A 36 -7.34 5.10 11.36
C ILE A 36 -6.18 4.89 12.34
N LEU A 37 -6.36 4.08 13.39
CA LEU A 37 -5.28 3.76 14.32
C LEU A 37 -4.12 3.05 13.63
N GLY A 38 -4.41 2.08 12.73
CA GLY A 38 -3.38 1.41 11.94
C GLY A 38 -2.56 2.39 11.11
N VAL A 39 -3.21 3.30 10.40
CA VAL A 39 -2.52 4.33 9.59
C VAL A 39 -1.84 5.38 10.46
N ALA A 40 -2.42 5.76 11.61
CA ALA A 40 -1.80 6.68 12.55
C ALA A 40 -0.49 6.12 13.13
N VAL A 41 -0.47 4.83 13.48
CA VAL A 41 0.77 4.13 13.89
C VAL A 41 1.82 4.20 12.78
N SER A 42 1.43 3.90 11.53
CA SER A 42 2.35 4.04 10.39
C SER A 42 2.87 5.47 10.23
N THR A 43 2.02 6.48 10.42
CA THR A 43 2.41 7.89 10.30
C THR A 43 3.44 8.28 11.36
N VAL A 44 3.23 7.87 12.62
CA VAL A 44 4.18 8.12 13.71
C VAL A 44 5.53 7.44 13.42
N LEU A 45 5.49 6.18 12.98
CA LEU A 45 6.70 5.43 12.62
C LEU A 45 7.40 6.04 11.39
N ALA A 46 6.66 6.52 10.39
CA ALA A 46 7.22 7.20 9.22
C ALA A 46 7.95 8.50 9.61
N LEU A 47 7.39 9.28 10.54
CA LEU A 47 8.04 10.46 11.08
C LEU A 47 9.32 10.11 11.86
N TYR A 48 9.32 9.02 12.61
CA TYR A 48 10.51 8.52 13.30
C TYR A 48 11.59 8.08 12.28
N VAL A 49 11.22 7.34 11.24
CA VAL A 49 12.12 6.93 10.15
C VAL A 49 12.70 8.14 9.42
N PHE A 50 11.87 9.14 9.15
CA PHE A 50 12.31 10.39 8.53
C PHE A 50 13.32 11.12 9.40
N ASN A 51 13.06 11.25 10.70
CA ASN A 51 14.02 11.86 11.63
C ASN A 51 15.37 11.15 11.59
N HIS A 52 15.35 9.82 11.67
CA HIS A 52 16.57 9.00 11.69
C HIS A 52 17.39 9.11 10.40
N HIS A 53 16.77 8.95 9.22
CA HIS A 53 17.51 8.94 7.95
C HIS A 53 17.83 10.35 7.42
N VAL A 54 16.87 11.28 7.53
CA VAL A 54 17.01 12.60 6.89
C VAL A 54 17.64 13.64 7.82
N LEU A 55 17.24 13.69 9.10
CA LEU A 55 17.71 14.71 10.03
C LEU A 55 18.98 14.28 10.78
N GLU A 56 19.09 13.02 11.18
CA GLU A 56 20.24 12.48 11.89
C GLU A 56 21.31 11.90 10.96
N GLY A 57 21.01 11.76 9.66
CA GLY A 57 21.94 11.23 8.66
C GLY A 57 22.23 9.74 8.83
N GLY A 58 21.24 8.95 9.24
CA GLY A 58 21.36 7.51 9.42
C GLY A 58 21.68 6.79 8.11
N ASP A 59 22.35 5.64 8.23
CA ASP A 59 22.73 4.81 7.09
C ASP A 59 21.51 4.27 6.31
N VAL A 60 21.72 4.07 5.01
CA VAL A 60 20.70 3.45 4.14
C VAL A 60 20.46 2.01 4.59
N PHE A 61 19.21 1.67 4.82
CA PHE A 61 18.78 0.31 5.10
C PHE A 61 18.43 -0.40 3.80
N ASN A 62 19.11 -1.49 3.48
CA ASN A 62 18.80 -2.34 2.32
C ASN A 62 19.04 -3.80 2.68
N GLU A 63 18.01 -4.47 3.15
CA GLU A 63 18.11 -5.87 3.58
C GLU A 63 16.93 -6.69 3.07
N ASN A 64 17.22 -7.97 2.80
CA ASN A 64 16.22 -8.96 2.43
C ASN A 64 15.65 -9.61 3.68
N LEU A 65 14.33 -9.60 3.83
CA LEU A 65 13.63 -10.25 4.93
C LEU A 65 13.59 -11.76 4.74
N TYR A 66 13.26 -12.21 3.53
CA TYR A 66 13.28 -13.63 3.15
C TYR A 66 13.38 -13.79 1.63
N THR A 67 13.91 -14.93 1.20
CA THR A 67 13.94 -15.33 -0.22
C THR A 67 12.63 -16.05 -0.54
N TRP A 68 11.84 -15.47 -1.46
CA TRP A 68 10.58 -16.06 -1.90
C TRP A 68 10.78 -17.19 -2.91
N MET A 69 11.69 -16.99 -3.89
CA MET A 69 11.96 -17.96 -4.94
C MET A 69 13.41 -17.85 -5.39
N GLN A 70 14.00 -19.02 -5.69
CA GLN A 70 15.33 -19.12 -6.28
C GLN A 70 15.27 -20.01 -7.52
N ILE A 71 15.68 -19.48 -8.68
CA ILE A 71 15.72 -20.20 -9.96
C ILE A 71 17.11 -20.01 -10.57
N GLY A 72 17.96 -21.02 -10.46
CA GLY A 72 19.35 -20.91 -10.92
C GLY A 72 20.12 -19.80 -10.19
N SER A 73 20.57 -18.79 -10.94
CA SER A 73 21.24 -17.61 -10.40
C SER A 73 20.27 -16.48 -9.98
N LEU A 74 18.99 -16.58 -10.34
CA LEU A 74 17.99 -15.56 -10.03
C LEU A 74 17.42 -15.81 -8.63
N ASN A 75 17.63 -14.84 -7.73
CA ASN A 75 17.03 -14.80 -6.39
C ASN A 75 15.95 -13.73 -6.35
N ILE A 76 14.70 -14.14 -6.08
CA ILE A 76 13.59 -13.23 -5.83
C ILE A 76 13.36 -13.18 -4.33
N SER A 77 13.64 -12.04 -3.73
CA SER A 77 13.51 -11.81 -2.29
C SER A 77 12.47 -10.74 -2.01
N VAL A 78 11.92 -10.77 -0.81
CA VAL A 78 11.15 -9.67 -0.24
C VAL A 78 12.07 -8.98 0.77
N GLY A 79 12.27 -7.68 0.57
CA GLY A 79 13.14 -6.87 1.41
C GLY A 79 12.68 -5.42 1.45
N PHE A 80 13.42 -4.60 2.18
CA PHE A 80 13.15 -3.19 2.27
C PHE A 80 14.40 -2.37 1.92
N LEU A 81 14.20 -1.37 1.08
CA LEU A 81 15.14 -0.29 0.82
C LEU A 81 14.58 0.98 1.47
N VAL A 82 15.27 1.49 2.46
CA VAL A 82 14.89 2.75 3.12
C VAL A 82 16.08 3.69 3.11
N ASP A 83 15.99 4.67 2.25
CA ASP A 83 16.91 5.79 2.10
C ASP A 83 16.21 7.12 2.41
N ASN A 84 16.86 8.24 2.17
CA ASN A 84 16.29 9.55 2.40
C ASN A 84 15.03 9.80 1.55
N LEU A 85 15.03 9.36 0.29
CA LEU A 85 13.89 9.53 -0.62
C LEU A 85 12.71 8.68 -0.15
N THR A 86 12.95 7.41 0.13
CA THR A 86 11.95 6.49 0.67
C THR A 86 11.35 7.03 1.97
N SER A 87 12.18 7.55 2.87
CA SER A 87 11.74 8.12 4.16
C SER A 87 10.78 9.31 3.97
N VAL A 88 11.08 10.22 3.04
CA VAL A 88 10.18 11.33 2.67
C VAL A 88 8.87 10.80 2.10
N MET A 89 8.94 9.82 1.19
CA MET A 89 7.75 9.23 0.58
C MET A 89 6.86 8.51 1.60
N LEU A 90 7.44 7.82 2.59
CA LEU A 90 6.69 7.18 3.66
C LEU A 90 5.88 8.20 4.48
N VAL A 91 6.47 9.36 4.79
CA VAL A 91 5.75 10.43 5.50
C VAL A 91 4.60 10.97 4.64
N ILE A 92 4.86 11.26 3.36
CA ILE A 92 3.82 11.80 2.46
C ILE A 92 2.66 10.80 2.35
N VAL A 93 2.95 9.54 2.04
CA VAL A 93 1.93 8.51 1.86
C VAL A 93 1.12 8.29 3.14
N SER A 94 1.79 8.16 4.30
CA SER A 94 1.10 7.91 5.57
C SER A 94 0.26 9.11 6.00
N PHE A 95 0.78 10.33 5.88
CA PHE A 95 0.07 11.54 6.28
C PHE A 95 -1.16 11.80 5.40
N VAL A 96 -1.01 11.73 4.08
CA VAL A 96 -2.14 11.90 3.15
C VAL A 96 -3.19 10.83 3.40
N SER A 97 -2.77 9.58 3.55
CA SER A 97 -3.68 8.47 3.86
C SER A 97 -4.44 8.71 5.17
N LEU A 98 -3.77 9.17 6.23
CA LEU A 98 -4.40 9.49 7.51
C LEU A 98 -5.46 10.58 7.35
N MET A 99 -5.17 11.65 6.61
CA MET A 99 -6.12 12.73 6.34
C MET A 99 -7.32 12.23 5.54
N VAL A 100 -7.08 11.39 4.53
CA VAL A 100 -8.16 10.77 3.74
C VAL A 100 -9.04 9.88 4.62
N HIS A 101 -8.47 9.06 5.51
CA HIS A 101 -9.25 8.23 6.43
C HIS A 101 -10.14 9.08 7.34
N ILE A 102 -9.62 10.16 7.91
CA ILE A 102 -10.40 11.07 8.77
C ILE A 102 -11.52 11.74 7.97
N TYR A 103 -11.22 12.24 6.77
CA TYR A 103 -12.19 12.85 5.88
C TYR A 103 -13.32 11.86 5.49
N THR A 104 -12.96 10.61 5.25
CA THR A 104 -13.88 9.55 4.82
C THR A 104 -14.96 9.23 5.86
N ILE A 105 -14.75 9.55 7.15
CA ILE A 105 -15.77 9.38 8.20
C ILE A 105 -17.05 10.14 7.83
N GLY A 106 -16.92 11.41 7.44
CA GLY A 106 -18.06 12.23 7.02
C GLY A 106 -18.49 11.93 5.59
N TYR A 107 -17.54 11.65 4.68
CA TYR A 107 -17.83 11.41 3.27
C TYR A 107 -18.69 10.17 3.02
N MET A 108 -18.46 9.09 3.76
CA MET A 108 -19.14 7.81 3.60
C MET A 108 -20.24 7.55 4.64
N VAL A 109 -20.63 8.56 5.42
CA VAL A 109 -21.52 8.39 6.57
C VAL A 109 -22.88 7.75 6.21
N ASP A 110 -23.43 8.06 5.03
CA ASP A 110 -24.72 7.56 4.58
C ASP A 110 -24.62 6.33 3.65
N ASP A 111 -23.41 5.83 3.38
CA ASP A 111 -23.20 4.70 2.45
C ASP A 111 -23.21 3.36 3.18
N ASP A 112 -23.91 2.37 2.59
CA ASP A 112 -23.96 0.99 3.11
C ASP A 112 -22.63 0.25 3.00
N GLY A 113 -21.77 0.65 2.07
CA GLY A 113 -20.42 0.13 1.86
C GLY A 113 -19.37 0.68 2.79
N TYR A 114 -19.73 1.47 3.81
CA TYR A 114 -18.83 2.18 4.73
C TYR A 114 -17.62 1.35 5.18
N THR A 115 -17.87 0.19 5.76
CA THR A 115 -16.81 -0.68 6.31
C THR A 115 -15.88 -1.22 5.22
N LYS A 116 -16.42 -1.59 4.06
CA LYS A 116 -15.64 -2.06 2.91
C LYS A 116 -14.73 -0.96 2.37
N PHE A 117 -15.24 0.27 2.30
CA PHE A 117 -14.44 1.41 1.83
C PHE A 117 -13.23 1.66 2.73
N PHE A 118 -13.42 1.66 4.05
CA PHE A 118 -12.32 1.80 5.01
C PHE A 118 -11.29 0.68 4.91
N SER A 119 -11.73 -0.56 4.68
CA SER A 119 -10.83 -1.67 4.42
C SER A 119 -10.00 -1.44 3.15
N TYR A 120 -10.62 -0.98 2.05
CA TYR A 120 -9.92 -0.76 0.78
C TYR A 120 -8.90 0.38 0.86
N ILE A 121 -9.24 1.54 1.44
CA ILE A 121 -8.26 2.62 1.56
C ILE A 121 -7.08 2.26 2.47
N SER A 122 -7.32 1.45 3.51
CA SER A 122 -6.25 0.94 4.37
C SER A 122 -5.38 -0.09 3.64
N LEU A 123 -5.98 -0.98 2.82
CA LEU A 123 -5.26 -1.90 1.95
C LEU A 123 -4.43 -1.16 0.89
N PHE A 124 -4.97 -0.07 0.34
CA PHE A 124 -4.24 0.80 -0.58
C PHE A 124 -2.98 1.37 0.05
N THR A 125 -3.09 1.85 1.29
CA THR A 125 -1.95 2.38 2.04
C THR A 125 -0.86 1.34 2.24
N PHE A 126 -1.23 0.11 2.60
CA PHE A 126 -0.29 -1.02 2.67
C PHE A 126 0.40 -1.28 1.33
N ALA A 127 -0.37 -1.37 0.23
CA ALA A 127 0.18 -1.61 -1.10
C ALA A 127 1.19 -0.51 -1.51
N MET A 128 0.88 0.76 -1.20
CA MET A 128 1.79 1.88 -1.43
C MET A 128 3.09 1.76 -0.61
N PHE A 129 3.03 1.32 0.65
CA PHE A 129 4.24 1.10 1.43
C PHE A 129 5.11 -0.02 0.87
N MET A 130 4.50 -1.13 0.43
CA MET A 130 5.24 -2.23 -0.21
C MET A 130 5.89 -1.81 -1.52
N LEU A 131 5.24 -0.92 -2.28
CA LEU A 131 5.80 -0.33 -3.49
C LEU A 131 6.99 0.58 -3.18
N VAL A 132 6.81 1.53 -2.26
CA VAL A 132 7.80 2.58 -1.93
C VAL A 132 9.06 2.00 -1.28
N MET A 133 8.91 0.97 -0.45
CA MET A 133 10.03 0.31 0.25
C MET A 133 10.65 -0.87 -0.53
N SER A 134 10.23 -1.12 -1.77
CA SER A 134 10.76 -2.26 -2.54
C SER A 134 12.26 -2.11 -2.79
N ASN A 135 13.02 -3.19 -2.57
CA ASN A 135 14.46 -3.22 -2.81
C ASN A 135 14.87 -3.93 -4.11
N ASN A 136 13.91 -4.41 -4.88
CA ASN A 136 14.14 -5.07 -6.17
C ASN A 136 12.97 -4.86 -7.13
N PHE A 137 13.24 -4.97 -8.43
CA PHE A 137 12.24 -4.70 -9.48
C PHE A 137 11.04 -5.65 -9.45
N MET A 138 11.23 -6.90 -9.02
CA MET A 138 10.13 -7.85 -8.95
C MET A 138 9.16 -7.48 -7.81
N GLN A 139 9.68 -7.12 -6.65
CA GLN A 139 8.85 -6.63 -5.54
C GLN A 139 8.18 -5.29 -5.90
N LEU A 140 8.91 -4.40 -6.59
CA LEU A 140 8.37 -3.15 -7.12
C LEU A 140 7.17 -3.42 -8.03
N PHE A 141 7.28 -4.38 -8.94
CA PHE A 141 6.19 -4.80 -9.82
C PHE A 141 4.99 -5.35 -9.03
N PHE A 142 5.22 -6.22 -8.05
CA PHE A 142 4.12 -6.72 -7.20
C PHE A 142 3.43 -5.62 -6.39
N GLY A 143 4.20 -4.66 -5.86
CA GLY A 143 3.64 -3.48 -5.18
C GLY A 143 2.79 -2.63 -6.12
N TRP A 144 3.28 -2.41 -7.35
CA TRP A 144 2.57 -1.70 -8.41
C TRP A 144 1.25 -2.38 -8.79
N GLU A 145 1.27 -3.69 -8.99
CA GLU A 145 0.09 -4.52 -9.26
C GLU A 145 -0.93 -4.47 -8.11
N ALA A 146 -0.45 -4.52 -6.86
CA ALA A 146 -1.32 -4.43 -5.69
C ALA A 146 -2.02 -3.06 -5.62
N VAL A 147 -1.31 -1.96 -5.88
CA VAL A 147 -1.88 -0.61 -5.97
C VAL A 147 -2.92 -0.55 -7.10
N GLY A 148 -2.60 -1.11 -8.27
CA GLY A 148 -3.52 -1.19 -9.42
C GLY A 148 -4.80 -1.97 -9.09
N LEU A 149 -4.67 -3.11 -8.42
CA LEU A 149 -5.80 -3.94 -8.00
C LEU A 149 -6.72 -3.21 -7.00
N VAL A 150 -6.14 -2.58 -5.97
CA VAL A 150 -6.94 -1.86 -4.98
C VAL A 150 -7.56 -0.61 -5.57
N SER A 151 -6.87 0.08 -6.49
CA SER A 151 -7.46 1.18 -7.29
C SER A 151 -8.69 0.72 -8.06
N TYR A 152 -8.60 -0.44 -8.72
CA TYR A 152 -9.74 -1.05 -9.39
C TYR A 152 -10.93 -1.26 -8.45
N LEU A 153 -10.70 -1.78 -7.23
CA LEU A 153 -11.75 -1.98 -6.23
C LEU A 153 -12.37 -0.66 -5.75
N LEU A 154 -11.58 0.41 -5.65
CA LEU A 154 -12.05 1.74 -5.24
C LEU A 154 -12.80 2.47 -6.36
N ILE A 155 -12.32 2.43 -7.60
CA ILE A 155 -12.99 3.06 -8.75
C ILE A 155 -14.35 2.38 -8.99
N GLY A 156 -14.40 1.05 -8.94
CA GLY A 156 -15.60 0.24 -9.10
C GLY A 156 -16.46 0.12 -7.84
N PHE A 157 -16.18 0.90 -6.78
CA PHE A 157 -16.87 0.76 -5.50
C PHE A 157 -18.39 0.89 -5.63
N TRP A 158 -18.87 1.85 -6.37
CA TRP A 158 -20.29 2.02 -6.69
C TRP A 158 -20.68 1.27 -7.97
N HIS A 159 -20.54 -0.03 -7.95
CA HIS A 159 -20.82 -0.93 -9.09
C HIS A 159 -22.26 -0.86 -9.63
N GLY A 160 -23.20 -0.26 -8.90
CA GLY A 160 -24.54 0.02 -9.39
C GLY A 160 -24.63 1.25 -10.32
N LYS A 161 -23.54 2.03 -10.47
CA LYS A 161 -23.49 3.18 -11.39
C LYS A 161 -22.74 2.78 -12.66
N GLU A 162 -23.42 2.87 -13.82
CA GLU A 162 -22.83 2.52 -15.13
C GLU A 162 -21.52 3.28 -15.40
N SER A 163 -21.50 4.59 -15.10
CA SER A 163 -20.29 5.41 -15.26
C SER A 163 -19.11 4.94 -14.40
N ALA A 164 -19.35 4.38 -13.21
CA ALA A 164 -18.29 3.82 -12.36
C ALA A 164 -17.78 2.50 -12.94
N VAL A 165 -18.66 1.66 -13.49
CA VAL A 165 -18.29 0.39 -14.13
C VAL A 165 -17.44 0.63 -15.37
N GLU A 166 -17.85 1.57 -16.24
CA GLU A 166 -17.07 1.94 -17.44
C GLU A 166 -15.71 2.52 -17.09
N ALA A 167 -15.65 3.45 -16.11
CA ALA A 167 -14.40 4.04 -15.64
C ALA A 167 -13.46 2.98 -15.05
N ASN A 168 -14.01 2.04 -14.30
CA ASN A 168 -13.28 0.93 -13.70
C ASN A 168 -12.68 0.00 -14.75
N LEU A 169 -13.48 -0.40 -15.73
CA LEU A 169 -13.01 -1.23 -16.86
C LEU A 169 -11.90 -0.53 -17.64
N LYS A 170 -12.09 0.77 -17.94
CA LYS A 170 -11.09 1.57 -18.65
C LYS A 170 -9.79 1.67 -17.85
N ALA A 171 -9.85 1.97 -16.55
CA ALA A 171 -8.68 2.06 -15.70
C ALA A 171 -7.93 0.73 -15.65
N PHE A 172 -8.63 -0.39 -15.50
CA PHE A 172 -8.03 -1.72 -15.49
C PHE A 172 -7.31 -2.04 -16.80
N LEU A 173 -7.97 -1.86 -17.95
CA LEU A 173 -7.37 -2.17 -19.26
C LEU A 173 -6.14 -1.32 -19.55
N VAL A 174 -6.20 -0.02 -19.27
CA VAL A 174 -5.07 0.91 -19.50
C VAL A 174 -3.89 0.56 -18.62
N ASN A 175 -4.13 0.26 -17.32
CA ASN A 175 -3.07 -0.17 -16.42
C ASN A 175 -2.40 -1.46 -16.90
N ARG A 176 -3.18 -2.47 -17.38
CA ARG A 176 -2.62 -3.74 -17.88
C ARG A 176 -1.70 -3.57 -19.07
N VAL A 177 -1.95 -2.61 -19.95
CA VAL A 177 -1.01 -2.28 -21.05
C VAL A 177 0.31 -1.74 -20.49
N GLY A 178 0.26 -0.86 -19.48
CA GLY A 178 1.44 -0.36 -18.79
C GLY A 178 2.21 -1.46 -18.04
N ASP A 179 1.50 -2.34 -17.35
CA ASP A 179 2.05 -3.48 -16.60
C ASP A 179 2.83 -4.45 -17.51
N PHE A 180 2.30 -4.70 -18.71
CA PHE A 180 2.99 -5.50 -19.71
C PHE A 180 4.32 -4.85 -20.15
N GLY A 181 4.31 -3.53 -20.40
CA GLY A 181 5.53 -2.78 -20.69
C GLY A 181 6.55 -2.84 -19.55
N PHE A 182 6.08 -2.76 -18.30
CA PHE A 182 6.95 -2.87 -17.11
C PHE A 182 7.61 -4.26 -17.01
N LEU A 183 6.82 -5.34 -17.21
CA LEU A 183 7.37 -6.70 -17.23
C LEU A 183 8.40 -6.92 -18.33
N LEU A 184 8.16 -6.38 -19.53
CA LEU A 184 9.15 -6.43 -20.61
C LEU A 184 10.44 -5.70 -20.23
N GLY A 185 10.34 -4.54 -19.57
CA GLY A 185 11.50 -3.81 -19.06
C GLY A 185 12.32 -4.65 -18.05
N ILE A 186 11.64 -5.30 -17.09
CA ILE A 186 12.28 -6.21 -16.14
C ILE A 186 12.95 -7.37 -16.87
N ALA A 187 12.27 -7.99 -17.83
CA ALA A 187 12.82 -9.11 -18.60
C ALA A 187 14.08 -8.71 -19.38
N LEU A 188 14.10 -7.51 -19.96
CA LEU A 188 15.30 -6.98 -20.63
C LEU A 188 16.47 -6.77 -19.66
N LEU A 189 16.21 -6.20 -18.46
CA LEU A 189 17.24 -6.02 -17.43
C LEU A 189 17.80 -7.33 -16.90
N LEU A 190 17.03 -8.42 -16.93
CA LEU A 190 17.50 -9.74 -16.53
C LEU A 190 18.22 -10.47 -17.63
N ALA A 191 18.04 -10.08 -18.90
CA ALA A 191 18.66 -10.70 -20.07
C ALA A 191 20.07 -10.15 -20.38
N PHE A 192 20.38 -8.93 -19.91
CA PHE A 192 21.67 -8.23 -20.12
C PHE A 192 22.40 -7.98 -18.81
#